data_b25a29059dd5083cb2e38524e4a26c39
#
_entry.id   b25a29059dd5083cb2e38524e4a26c39
#
_cell.length_a   1.000
_cell.length_b   1.000
_cell.length_c   1.000
_cell.angle_alpha   90.00
_cell.angle_beta   90.00
_cell.angle_gamma   90.00
#
_symmetry.space_group_name_H-M   'P 1'
#
loop_
_entity.id
_entity.type
_entity.pdbx_description
1 polymer ?
#
loop_
_entity_poly.entity_id
_entity_poly.type
_entity_poly.pdbx_seq_one_letter_code
_entity_poly.pdbx_strand_id
1 'polypeptide(L)'
;MSVSGIYILDTKGKVLLSRMYRGDVDPTLIENFMPLLLEREEDGNLAPIIQLNNTHFVYIKYNYLYLVAVTHGRSNIALVFTFLYRLISIFSEYFKDLEEESLYDNFVITYELLDEVMDFGYPQTTDTKILQEYITQESHKLEIAPRPPMAVTNAVSWRSDGLKYRKNEVFLDVIENVNLLVSSTGNVLRSEIVGSIKMRVYLSGMPDLLLGLNDKVRFENSRRAKGKSVELEDVKFHQCVRLSRFENDRTISFIPPDGGFELMSYRLNTHVKPLIWVEAVIEKHAHSRVEYMVKASTGICRYMPETSVVVWSIKSFPGGKEFIMRASFGLPSIESADPVDSRPPIQVKFEIPYFTVSGLQVHYLKIIEKSGYQALPWVRYITQNGDYQLRTM
;
A
#
# COMPACT_ATOMS: atom_id res chain seq x y z
N MET A 1 -15.79 -44.70 -12.65
CA MET A 1 -14.88 -43.58 -12.36
C MET A 1 -13.48 -44.18 -12.35
N SER A 2 -12.57 -43.64 -13.11
CA SER A 2 -11.16 -44.02 -12.96
C SER A 2 -10.34 -42.72 -13.11
N VAL A 3 -9.65 -42.36 -12.03
CA VAL A 3 -8.72 -41.23 -12.00
C VAL A 3 -7.33 -41.79 -12.28
N SER A 4 -6.65 -41.25 -13.28
CA SER A 4 -5.30 -41.67 -13.62
C SER A 4 -4.26 -41.12 -12.67
N GLY A 5 -4.47 -39.89 -12.21
CA GLY A 5 -3.60 -39.21 -11.23
C GLY A 5 -4.24 -38.01 -10.60
N ILE A 6 -3.74 -37.62 -9.42
CA ILE A 6 -4.09 -36.41 -8.70
C ILE A 6 -2.85 -35.53 -8.57
N TYR A 7 -3.01 -34.24 -8.83
CA TYR A 7 -1.98 -33.23 -8.73
C TYR A 7 -2.49 -32.08 -7.86
N ILE A 8 -1.62 -31.55 -7.04
CA ILE A 8 -1.84 -30.30 -6.31
C ILE A 8 -0.82 -29.29 -6.81
N LEU A 9 -1.30 -28.15 -7.34
CA LEU A 9 -0.48 -27.12 -7.92
C LEU A 9 -0.68 -25.80 -7.19
N ASP A 10 0.34 -24.95 -7.23
CA ASP A 10 0.22 -23.55 -6.82
C ASP A 10 -0.54 -22.73 -7.89
N THR A 11 -0.76 -21.43 -7.60
CA THR A 11 -1.40 -20.51 -8.54
C THR A 11 -0.59 -20.23 -9.81
N LYS A 12 0.68 -20.57 -9.83
CA LYS A 12 1.59 -20.44 -11.00
C LYS A 12 1.65 -21.70 -11.84
N GLY A 13 1.01 -22.80 -11.40
CA GLY A 13 1.01 -24.09 -12.08
C GLY A 13 2.19 -25.00 -11.73
N LYS A 14 2.98 -24.63 -10.72
CA LYS A 14 4.03 -25.50 -10.20
C LYS A 14 3.40 -26.66 -9.45
N VAL A 15 3.78 -27.87 -9.78
CA VAL A 15 3.34 -29.07 -9.07
C VAL A 15 3.97 -29.11 -7.69
N LEU A 16 3.15 -29.04 -6.66
CA LEU A 16 3.56 -29.19 -5.26
C LEU A 16 3.59 -30.66 -4.86
N LEU A 17 2.57 -31.41 -5.32
CA LEU A 17 2.37 -32.80 -4.99
C LEU A 17 1.69 -33.53 -6.16
N SER A 18 2.10 -34.76 -6.41
CA SER A 18 1.51 -35.57 -7.47
C SER A 18 1.41 -37.06 -7.03
N ARG A 19 0.28 -37.68 -7.32
CA ARG A 19 0.08 -39.12 -7.12
C ARG A 19 -0.53 -39.74 -8.36
N MET A 20 0.19 -40.67 -8.98
CA MET A 20 -0.29 -41.45 -10.10
C MET A 20 -0.84 -42.79 -9.60
N TYR A 21 -2.04 -43.16 -10.05
CA TYR A 21 -2.72 -44.39 -9.69
C TYR A 21 -2.74 -45.41 -10.84
N ARG A 22 -2.60 -44.91 -12.05
CA ARG A 22 -2.61 -45.70 -13.28
C ARG A 22 -1.49 -45.22 -14.19
N GLY A 23 -0.87 -46.08 -14.91
CA GLY A 23 0.18 -45.75 -15.86
C GLY A 23 -0.35 -45.45 -17.27
N ASP A 24 -1.58 -45.00 -17.41
CA ASP A 24 -2.29 -44.78 -18.67
C ASP A 24 -2.20 -43.34 -19.20
N VAL A 25 -1.58 -42.44 -18.46
CA VAL A 25 -1.36 -41.04 -18.81
C VAL A 25 0.09 -40.65 -18.53
N ASP A 26 0.69 -39.89 -19.45
CA ASP A 26 2.03 -39.33 -19.27
C ASP A 26 2.01 -38.24 -18.15
N PRO A 27 2.85 -38.37 -17.12
CA PRO A 27 2.94 -37.38 -16.05
C PRO A 27 3.24 -35.94 -16.50
N THR A 28 3.93 -35.79 -17.65
CA THR A 28 4.30 -34.47 -18.19
C THR A 28 3.10 -33.71 -18.76
N LEU A 29 1.97 -34.38 -19.01
CA LEU A 29 0.76 -33.73 -19.54
C LEU A 29 0.20 -32.64 -18.62
N ILE A 30 0.49 -32.70 -17.31
CA ILE A 30 0.05 -31.70 -16.34
C ILE A 30 0.63 -30.31 -16.62
N GLU A 31 1.79 -30.22 -17.26
CA GLU A 31 2.43 -28.96 -17.62
C GLU A 31 1.57 -28.15 -18.59
N ASN A 32 0.72 -28.80 -19.39
CA ASN A 32 -0.21 -28.14 -20.29
C ASN A 32 -1.46 -27.58 -19.57
N PHE A 33 -1.70 -27.93 -18.33
CA PHE A 33 -2.92 -27.54 -17.61
C PHE A 33 -3.01 -26.01 -17.43
N MET A 34 -1.97 -25.37 -16.89
CA MET A 34 -1.99 -23.92 -16.64
C MET A 34 -2.07 -23.07 -17.92
N PRO A 35 -1.28 -23.35 -18.97
CA PRO A 35 -1.43 -22.64 -20.24
C PRO A 35 -2.84 -22.73 -20.81
N LEU A 36 -3.44 -23.90 -20.81
CA LEU A 36 -4.81 -24.11 -21.30
C LEU A 36 -5.86 -23.44 -20.39
N LEU A 37 -5.63 -23.38 -19.09
CA LEU A 37 -6.52 -22.68 -18.16
C LEU A 37 -6.50 -21.17 -18.42
N LEU A 38 -5.31 -20.58 -18.58
CA LEU A 38 -5.14 -19.14 -18.85
C LEU A 38 -5.74 -18.76 -20.22
N GLU A 39 -5.52 -19.54 -21.26
CA GLU A 39 -6.14 -19.34 -22.58
C GLU A 39 -7.67 -19.28 -22.48
N ARG A 40 -8.27 -20.21 -21.73
CA ARG A 40 -9.73 -20.23 -21.53
C ARG A 40 -10.26 -19.12 -20.64
N GLU A 41 -9.44 -18.65 -19.69
CA GLU A 41 -9.77 -17.48 -18.86
C GLU A 41 -9.80 -16.20 -19.69
N GLU A 42 -8.85 -16.01 -20.60
CA GLU A 42 -8.81 -14.91 -21.56
C GLU A 42 -10.00 -14.93 -22.52
N ASP A 43 -10.42 -16.10 -22.98
CA ASP A 43 -11.59 -16.30 -23.85
C ASP A 43 -12.94 -16.15 -23.11
N GLY A 44 -12.94 -15.99 -21.79
CA GLY A 44 -14.15 -15.90 -20.97
C GLY A 44 -14.92 -17.23 -20.83
N ASN A 45 -14.33 -18.36 -21.20
CA ASN A 45 -14.94 -19.70 -21.24
C ASN A 45 -14.35 -20.60 -20.12
N LEU A 46 -14.39 -20.14 -18.88
CA LEU A 46 -13.98 -20.93 -17.71
C LEU A 46 -14.92 -22.12 -17.51
N ALA A 47 -14.44 -23.30 -17.86
CA ALA A 47 -15.11 -24.55 -17.55
C ALA A 47 -14.27 -25.33 -16.52
N PRO A 48 -14.88 -25.98 -15.52
CA PRO A 48 -14.15 -26.72 -14.49
C PRO A 48 -13.52 -28.02 -15.02
N ILE A 49 -13.59 -28.24 -16.32
CA ILE A 49 -13.04 -29.39 -17.05
C ILE A 49 -12.29 -28.86 -18.26
N ILE A 50 -11.05 -29.25 -18.38
CA ILE A 50 -10.22 -28.96 -19.56
C ILE A 50 -9.95 -30.28 -20.27
N GLN A 51 -10.28 -30.37 -21.55
CA GLN A 51 -10.00 -31.53 -22.39
C GLN A 51 -8.78 -31.26 -23.27
N LEU A 52 -7.84 -32.19 -23.22
CA LEU A 52 -6.70 -32.24 -24.12
C LEU A 52 -6.63 -33.65 -24.71
N ASN A 53 -6.92 -33.77 -26.02
CA ASN A 53 -7.03 -35.04 -26.72
C ASN A 53 -8.03 -36.02 -26.03
N ASN A 54 -7.56 -37.16 -25.53
CA ASN A 54 -8.36 -38.16 -24.82
C ASN A 54 -8.21 -38.08 -23.28
N THR A 55 -7.58 -37.02 -22.80
CA THR A 55 -7.34 -36.75 -21.37
C THR A 55 -8.19 -35.59 -20.91
N HIS A 56 -8.76 -35.67 -19.71
CA HIS A 56 -9.55 -34.63 -19.11
C HIS A 56 -8.89 -34.21 -17.79
N PHE A 57 -8.67 -32.91 -17.64
CA PHE A 57 -8.27 -32.26 -16.39
C PHE A 57 -9.55 -31.79 -15.69
N VAL A 58 -9.85 -32.38 -14.56
CA VAL A 58 -10.98 -31.97 -13.69
C VAL A 58 -10.39 -31.29 -12.49
N TYR A 59 -10.69 -30.01 -12.29
CA TYR A 59 -9.98 -29.23 -11.29
C TYR A 59 -10.91 -28.42 -10.38
N ILE A 60 -10.42 -28.15 -9.18
CA ILE A 60 -11.02 -27.25 -8.21
C ILE A 60 -9.94 -26.29 -7.74
N LYS A 61 -10.29 -25.01 -7.66
CA LYS A 61 -9.46 -23.98 -7.01
C LYS A 61 -9.92 -23.85 -5.56
N TYR A 62 -9.00 -24.04 -4.65
CA TYR A 62 -9.23 -23.88 -3.22
C TYR A 62 -8.10 -23.04 -2.61
N ASN A 63 -8.43 -21.90 -2.00
CA ASN A 63 -7.46 -20.90 -1.56
C ASN A 63 -6.50 -20.53 -2.70
N TYR A 64 -5.20 -20.73 -2.50
CA TYR A 64 -4.14 -20.50 -3.50
C TYR A 64 -3.65 -21.79 -4.17
N LEU A 65 -4.44 -22.85 -4.15
CA LEU A 65 -4.10 -24.16 -4.70
C LEU A 65 -5.09 -24.59 -5.77
N TYR A 66 -4.59 -25.35 -6.74
CA TYR A 66 -5.40 -26.10 -7.68
C TYR A 66 -5.28 -27.60 -7.39
N LEU A 67 -6.39 -28.25 -7.10
CA LEU A 67 -6.47 -29.70 -7.03
C LEU A 67 -6.96 -30.20 -8.38
N VAL A 68 -6.13 -30.95 -9.08
CA VAL A 68 -6.39 -31.41 -10.45
C VAL A 68 -6.41 -32.93 -10.47
N ALA A 69 -7.53 -33.53 -10.89
CA ALA A 69 -7.62 -34.93 -11.20
C ALA A 69 -7.50 -35.12 -12.71
N VAL A 70 -6.58 -35.97 -13.10
CA VAL A 70 -6.38 -36.33 -14.51
C VAL A 70 -7.10 -37.66 -14.78
N THR A 71 -7.94 -37.69 -15.82
CA THR A 71 -8.67 -38.88 -16.23
C THR A 71 -8.44 -39.16 -17.72
N HIS A 72 -8.39 -40.45 -18.09
CA HIS A 72 -8.26 -40.88 -19.48
C HIS A 72 -9.56 -41.52 -19.97
N GLY A 73 -10.01 -41.15 -21.18
CA GLY A 73 -11.19 -41.70 -21.80
C GLY A 73 -12.52 -41.34 -21.12
N ARG A 74 -13.48 -42.23 -21.14
CA ARG A 74 -14.82 -42.00 -20.55
C ARG A 74 -14.81 -42.15 -19.03
N SER A 75 -14.91 -41.04 -18.31
CA SER A 75 -14.96 -40.97 -16.86
C SER A 75 -16.23 -40.28 -16.36
N ASN A 76 -16.73 -40.65 -15.19
CA ASN A 76 -17.83 -39.93 -14.55
C ASN A 76 -17.28 -38.71 -13.82
N ILE A 77 -17.36 -37.56 -14.49
CA ILE A 77 -16.79 -36.33 -14.02
C ILE A 77 -17.46 -35.79 -12.73
N ALA A 78 -18.78 -35.99 -12.59
CA ALA A 78 -19.49 -35.58 -11.37
C ALA A 78 -18.94 -36.28 -10.12
N LEU A 79 -18.63 -37.57 -10.26
CA LEU A 79 -18.04 -38.35 -9.18
C LEU A 79 -16.60 -37.89 -8.87
N VAL A 80 -15.84 -37.49 -9.90
CA VAL A 80 -14.50 -36.94 -9.70
C VAL A 80 -14.57 -35.64 -8.92
N PHE A 81 -15.49 -34.72 -9.24
CA PHE A 81 -15.71 -33.49 -8.46
C PHE A 81 -16.07 -33.78 -7.02
N THR A 82 -17.02 -34.65 -6.78
CA THR A 82 -17.43 -35.04 -5.42
C THR A 82 -16.23 -35.56 -4.63
N PHE A 83 -15.37 -36.34 -5.27
CA PHE A 83 -14.17 -36.88 -4.65
C PHE A 83 -13.16 -35.77 -4.33
N LEU A 84 -12.90 -34.81 -5.25
CA LEU A 84 -11.99 -33.70 -5.01
C LEU A 84 -12.46 -32.81 -3.86
N TYR A 85 -13.76 -32.50 -3.77
CA TYR A 85 -14.32 -31.77 -2.62
C TYR A 85 -14.18 -32.55 -1.32
N ARG A 86 -14.38 -33.88 -1.37
CA ARG A 86 -14.19 -34.71 -0.19
C ARG A 86 -12.73 -34.77 0.24
N LEU A 87 -11.82 -34.78 -0.71
CA LEU A 87 -10.38 -34.74 -0.45
C LEU A 87 -9.96 -33.41 0.25
N ILE A 88 -10.51 -32.29 -0.20
CA ILE A 88 -10.32 -30.99 0.49
C ILE A 88 -10.80 -31.07 1.95
N SER A 89 -11.98 -31.65 2.17
CA SER A 89 -12.52 -31.83 3.54
C SER A 89 -11.61 -32.66 4.41
N ILE A 90 -11.07 -33.77 3.86
CA ILE A 90 -10.13 -34.65 4.57
C ILE A 90 -8.87 -33.87 4.95
N PHE A 91 -8.25 -33.19 4.00
CA PHE A 91 -7.04 -32.39 4.27
C PHE A 91 -7.28 -31.29 5.28
N SER A 92 -8.44 -30.60 5.20
CA SER A 92 -8.79 -29.54 6.15
C SER A 92 -9.01 -30.07 7.58
N GLU A 93 -9.50 -31.29 7.76
CA GLU A 93 -9.61 -31.90 9.08
C GLU A 93 -8.27 -32.34 9.67
N TYR A 94 -7.32 -32.75 8.82
CA TYR A 94 -5.98 -33.13 9.26
C TYR A 94 -5.10 -31.92 9.51
N PHE A 95 -5.11 -30.92 8.61
CA PHE A 95 -4.16 -29.79 8.62
C PHE A 95 -4.77 -28.49 9.13
N LYS A 96 -6.10 -28.43 9.33
CA LYS A 96 -6.90 -27.27 9.72
C LYS A 96 -7.09 -26.28 8.57
N ASP A 97 -5.99 -25.76 7.99
CA ASP A 97 -6.00 -24.91 6.82
C ASP A 97 -5.16 -25.56 5.71
N LEU A 98 -5.75 -25.70 4.53
CA LEU A 98 -5.08 -26.30 3.38
C LEU A 98 -4.39 -25.19 2.59
N GLU A 99 -3.07 -25.08 2.76
CA GLU A 99 -2.19 -24.12 2.10
C GLU A 99 -0.91 -24.84 1.62
N GLU A 100 -0.08 -24.14 0.83
CA GLU A 100 1.17 -24.70 0.32
C GLU A 100 2.09 -25.16 1.45
N GLU A 101 2.23 -24.35 2.52
CA GLU A 101 3.07 -24.64 3.68
C GLU A 101 2.58 -25.90 4.43
N SER A 102 1.25 -26.03 4.63
CA SER A 102 0.69 -27.21 5.30
C SER A 102 0.94 -28.51 4.54
N LEU A 103 0.97 -28.45 3.20
CA LEU A 103 1.29 -29.61 2.36
C LEU A 103 2.77 -29.97 2.44
N TYR A 104 3.68 -28.98 2.44
CA TYR A 104 5.11 -29.22 2.59
C TYR A 104 5.46 -29.82 3.94
N ASP A 105 4.90 -29.27 5.01
CA ASP A 105 5.19 -29.73 6.38
C ASP A 105 4.62 -31.14 6.66
N ASN A 106 3.56 -31.51 5.93
CA ASN A 106 2.84 -32.78 6.13
C ASN A 106 2.85 -33.67 4.88
N PHE A 107 3.88 -33.59 4.03
CA PHE A 107 3.89 -34.31 2.75
C PHE A 107 3.75 -35.84 2.93
N VAL A 108 4.33 -36.41 3.98
CA VAL A 108 4.22 -37.85 4.28
C VAL A 108 2.76 -38.24 4.52
N ILE A 109 2.08 -37.51 5.42
CA ILE A 109 0.67 -37.75 5.74
C ILE A 109 -0.20 -37.51 4.51
N THR A 110 0.12 -36.51 3.70
CA THR A 110 -0.62 -36.21 2.46
C THR A 110 -0.53 -37.38 1.48
N TYR A 111 0.63 -38.01 1.32
CA TYR A 111 0.78 -39.21 0.48
C TYR A 111 0.08 -40.43 1.07
N GLU A 112 0.18 -40.64 2.37
CA GLU A 112 -0.54 -41.76 3.06
C GLU A 112 -2.05 -41.58 2.89
N LEU A 113 -2.59 -40.38 3.05
CA LEU A 113 -3.99 -40.08 2.81
C LEU A 113 -4.41 -40.37 1.36
N LEU A 114 -3.59 -39.87 0.39
CA LEU A 114 -3.87 -40.09 -1.03
C LEU A 114 -3.87 -41.59 -1.39
N ASP A 115 -3.00 -42.39 -0.77
CA ASP A 115 -2.91 -43.82 -1.00
C ASP A 115 -4.09 -44.58 -0.37
N GLU A 116 -4.56 -44.14 0.81
CA GLU A 116 -5.67 -44.78 1.50
C GLU A 116 -7.03 -44.43 0.86
N VAL A 117 -7.23 -43.18 0.41
CA VAL A 117 -8.52 -42.75 -0.14
C VAL A 117 -8.75 -43.19 -1.59
N MET A 118 -7.72 -43.65 -2.29
CA MET A 118 -7.85 -44.09 -3.69
C MET A 118 -6.91 -45.23 -4.04
N ASP A 119 -7.47 -46.29 -4.64
CA ASP A 119 -6.75 -47.41 -5.17
C ASP A 119 -7.07 -47.62 -6.66
N PHE A 120 -6.03 -47.77 -7.50
CA PHE A 120 -6.13 -47.92 -8.96
C PHE A 120 -7.05 -46.89 -9.65
N GLY A 121 -7.19 -45.70 -9.09
CA GLY A 121 -8.05 -44.61 -9.60
C GLY A 121 -9.53 -44.73 -9.20
N TYR A 122 -9.85 -45.58 -8.25
CA TYR A 122 -11.19 -45.74 -7.66
C TYR A 122 -11.18 -45.30 -6.19
N PRO A 123 -12.13 -44.44 -5.77
CA PRO A 123 -12.22 -44.00 -4.39
C PRO A 123 -12.46 -45.19 -3.45
N GLN A 124 -11.76 -45.18 -2.36
CA GLN A 124 -11.90 -46.11 -1.23
C GLN A 124 -12.57 -45.41 -0.05
N THR A 125 -12.10 -45.64 1.16
CA THR A 125 -12.63 -45.02 2.36
C THR A 125 -12.30 -43.52 2.38
N THR A 126 -13.34 -42.70 2.44
CA THR A 126 -13.22 -41.23 2.53
C THR A 126 -13.81 -40.66 3.81
N ASP A 127 -14.12 -41.50 4.79
CA ASP A 127 -14.60 -41.09 6.11
C ASP A 127 -13.40 -40.72 6.98
N THR A 128 -13.32 -39.42 7.35
CA THR A 128 -12.20 -38.86 8.10
C THR A 128 -11.99 -39.54 9.44
N LYS A 129 -13.06 -39.96 10.12
CA LYS A 129 -12.97 -40.66 11.41
C LYS A 129 -12.30 -42.03 11.26
N ILE A 130 -12.62 -42.72 10.19
CA ILE A 130 -12.01 -44.04 9.89
C ILE A 130 -10.55 -43.84 9.52
N LEU A 131 -10.24 -42.83 8.67
CA LEU A 131 -8.87 -42.53 8.29
C LEU A 131 -7.99 -42.14 9.50
N GLN A 132 -8.52 -41.40 10.47
CA GLN A 132 -7.82 -41.06 11.72
C GLN A 132 -7.51 -42.28 12.62
N GLU A 133 -8.21 -43.38 12.48
CA GLU A 133 -7.87 -44.61 13.20
C GLU A 133 -6.68 -45.35 12.58
N TYR A 134 -6.46 -45.20 11.26
CA TYR A 134 -5.35 -45.85 10.54
C TYR A 134 -4.13 -44.94 10.42
N ILE A 135 -4.34 -43.65 10.17
CA ILE A 135 -3.29 -42.68 10.01
C ILE A 135 -3.19 -41.85 11.28
N THR A 136 -2.40 -42.33 12.25
CA THR A 136 -2.29 -41.76 13.58
C THR A 136 -1.09 -40.84 13.76
N GLN A 137 -0.33 -40.55 12.68
CA GLN A 137 0.78 -39.60 12.76
C GLN A 137 0.25 -38.23 13.14
N GLU A 138 0.89 -37.59 14.13
CA GLU A 138 0.58 -36.20 14.49
C GLU A 138 0.95 -35.31 13.29
N SER A 139 -0.06 -34.86 12.57
CA SER A 139 0.13 -33.84 11.55
C SER A 139 0.69 -32.58 12.20
N HIS A 140 1.70 -31.96 11.62
CA HIS A 140 2.02 -30.58 11.91
C HIS A 140 0.83 -29.74 11.44
N LYS A 141 -0.12 -29.55 12.37
CA LYS A 141 -1.18 -28.58 12.15
C LYS A 141 -0.46 -27.26 12.04
N LEU A 142 -0.72 -26.50 10.97
CA LEU A 142 -0.39 -25.09 10.96
C LEU A 142 -0.96 -24.51 12.24
N GLU A 143 -0.14 -24.46 13.27
CA GLU A 143 -0.42 -23.62 14.39
C GLU A 143 -0.43 -22.21 13.80
N ILE A 144 -1.63 -21.69 13.57
CA ILE A 144 -1.82 -20.25 13.75
C ILE A 144 -1.26 -20.05 15.15
N ALA A 145 0.01 -19.54 15.20
CA ALA A 145 0.79 -19.44 16.43
C ALA A 145 -0.19 -19.10 17.54
N PRO A 146 -0.40 -19.95 18.55
CA PRO A 146 -1.46 -19.75 19.54
C PRO A 146 -1.24 -18.33 20.00
N ARG A 147 -2.24 -17.46 19.87
CA ARG A 147 -2.08 -16.07 20.29
C ARG A 147 -1.48 -16.18 21.67
N PRO A 148 -0.20 -15.76 21.86
CA PRO A 148 0.48 -16.00 23.13
C PRO A 148 -0.46 -15.49 24.20
N PRO A 149 -0.71 -16.26 25.27
CA PRO A 149 -1.69 -15.88 26.27
C PRO A 149 -1.39 -14.45 26.64
N MET A 150 -2.39 -13.56 26.60
CA MET A 150 -2.24 -12.09 26.71
C MET A 150 -1.45 -11.62 27.96
N ALA A 151 -1.04 -12.58 28.81
CA ALA A 151 -0.27 -12.36 30.03
C ALA A 151 1.26 -12.47 29.85
N VAL A 152 1.80 -12.94 28.71
CA VAL A 152 3.24 -13.30 28.57
C VAL A 152 4.00 -12.46 27.55
N THR A 153 3.31 -11.78 26.63
CA THR A 153 3.96 -10.87 25.69
C THR A 153 3.14 -9.60 25.56
N ASN A 154 3.80 -8.44 25.67
CA ASN A 154 3.18 -7.21 25.19
C ASN A 154 2.71 -7.47 23.75
N ALA A 155 1.43 -7.28 23.48
CA ALA A 155 0.83 -7.59 22.19
C ALA A 155 1.53 -6.89 21.02
N VAL A 156 2.33 -5.88 21.32
CA VAL A 156 3.16 -5.13 20.38
C VAL A 156 4.41 -4.57 21.09
N SER A 157 5.57 -4.63 20.44
CA SER A 157 6.85 -4.19 21.04
C SER A 157 6.97 -2.67 21.16
N TRP A 158 6.20 -1.91 20.41
CA TRP A 158 6.28 -0.44 20.33
C TRP A 158 5.35 0.29 21.30
N ARG A 159 4.54 -0.43 22.10
CA ARG A 159 3.62 0.18 23.07
C ARG A 159 3.60 -0.62 24.35
N SER A 160 3.79 0.07 25.48
CA SER A 160 3.77 -0.55 26.80
C SER A 160 2.32 -0.79 27.27
N ASP A 161 2.10 -1.92 27.94
CA ASP A 161 0.83 -2.19 28.61
C ASP A 161 0.62 -1.28 29.82
N GLY A 162 -0.64 -1.04 30.14
CA GLY A 162 -1.01 -0.32 31.35
C GLY A 162 -0.92 1.22 31.28
N LEU A 163 -0.68 1.78 30.09
CA LEU A 163 -0.72 3.24 29.89
C LEU A 163 -2.10 3.80 30.27
N LYS A 164 -2.10 4.86 31.07
CA LYS A 164 -3.30 5.58 31.50
C LYS A 164 -3.14 7.07 31.36
N TYR A 165 -4.07 7.69 30.65
CA TYR A 165 -4.13 9.14 30.45
C TYR A 165 -5.41 9.71 31.07
N ARG A 166 -5.29 10.88 31.67
CA ARG A 166 -6.45 11.60 32.24
C ARG A 166 -7.38 12.11 31.13
N LYS A 167 -6.83 12.47 29.98
CA LYS A 167 -7.54 12.82 28.75
C LYS A 167 -6.99 11.97 27.61
N ASN A 168 -7.89 11.28 26.91
CA ASN A 168 -7.55 10.47 25.76
C ASN A 168 -7.67 11.34 24.50
N GLU A 169 -6.53 11.72 23.91
CA GLU A 169 -6.46 12.64 22.78
C GLU A 169 -5.57 12.05 21.67
N VAL A 170 -5.95 12.30 20.43
CA VAL A 170 -5.19 11.93 19.25
C VAL A 170 -5.09 13.14 18.33
N PHE A 171 -3.88 13.51 17.98
CA PHE A 171 -3.60 14.56 17.01
C PHE A 171 -3.03 13.91 15.76
N LEU A 172 -3.59 14.28 14.61
CA LEU A 172 -3.18 13.80 13.29
C LEU A 172 -2.86 15.03 12.43
N ASP A 173 -1.61 15.17 12.05
CA ASP A 173 -1.12 16.24 11.18
C ASP A 173 -0.82 15.65 9.79
N VAL A 174 -1.55 16.09 8.78
CA VAL A 174 -1.25 15.82 7.36
C VAL A 174 -0.40 16.96 6.85
N ILE A 175 0.86 16.69 6.56
CA ILE A 175 1.85 17.67 6.13
C ILE A 175 2.27 17.35 4.70
N GLU A 176 2.09 18.31 3.79
CA GLU A 176 2.51 18.21 2.41
C GLU A 176 3.60 19.23 2.10
N ASN A 177 4.72 18.76 1.57
CA ASN A 177 5.81 19.58 1.07
C ASN A 177 5.75 19.63 -0.45
N VAL A 178 5.66 20.83 -1.01
CA VAL A 178 5.58 21.04 -2.45
C VAL A 178 6.97 21.33 -3.00
N ASN A 179 7.48 20.43 -3.81
CA ASN A 179 8.69 20.61 -4.60
C ASN A 179 8.28 21.14 -5.97
N LEU A 180 8.68 22.33 -6.33
CA LEU A 180 8.31 22.97 -7.57
C LEU A 180 9.49 23.72 -8.19
N LEU A 181 9.76 23.45 -9.46
CA LEU A 181 10.72 24.23 -10.26
C LEU A 181 10.00 24.79 -11.48
N VAL A 182 10.00 26.11 -11.59
CA VAL A 182 9.39 26.82 -12.73
C VAL A 182 10.48 27.49 -13.56
N SER A 183 10.35 27.41 -14.89
CA SER A 183 11.23 28.08 -15.83
C SER A 183 10.99 29.61 -15.85
N SER A 184 11.93 30.35 -16.44
CA SER A 184 11.76 31.79 -16.68
C SER A 184 10.57 32.12 -17.60
N THR A 185 10.12 31.17 -18.42
CA THR A 185 8.93 31.30 -19.30
C THR A 185 7.61 30.94 -18.60
N GLY A 186 7.65 30.62 -17.32
CA GLY A 186 6.47 30.25 -16.54
C GLY A 186 6.04 28.78 -16.64
N ASN A 187 6.79 27.96 -17.37
CA ASN A 187 6.49 26.55 -17.49
C ASN A 187 7.00 25.78 -16.27
N VAL A 188 6.17 24.88 -15.73
CA VAL A 188 6.56 24.00 -14.63
C VAL A 188 7.47 22.91 -15.18
N LEU A 189 8.72 22.88 -14.72
CA LEU A 189 9.73 21.90 -15.12
C LEU A 189 9.70 20.65 -14.24
N ARG A 190 9.46 20.84 -12.95
CA ARG A 190 9.32 19.76 -11.97
C ARG A 190 8.21 20.10 -10.99
N SER A 191 7.37 19.13 -10.70
CA SER A 191 6.32 19.27 -9.70
C SER A 191 6.16 17.93 -8.99
N GLU A 192 6.33 17.93 -7.68
CA GLU A 192 6.24 16.75 -6.83
C GLU A 192 5.68 17.18 -5.47
N ILE A 193 4.79 16.38 -4.92
CA ILE A 193 4.30 16.53 -3.54
C ILE A 193 4.87 15.39 -2.71
N VAL A 194 5.53 15.71 -1.62
CA VAL A 194 5.97 14.73 -0.61
C VAL A 194 5.13 14.96 0.62
N GLY A 195 4.23 13.99 0.89
CA GLY A 195 3.33 14.04 2.02
C GLY A 195 3.75 13.14 3.17
N SER A 196 3.40 13.52 4.37
CA SER A 196 3.54 12.71 5.57
C SER A 196 2.35 12.88 6.49
N ILE A 197 1.90 11.78 7.11
CA ILE A 197 0.91 11.79 8.17
C ILE A 197 1.63 11.53 9.48
N LYS A 198 1.67 12.55 10.35
CA LYS A 198 2.27 12.48 11.67
C LYS A 198 1.17 12.41 12.73
N MET A 199 1.39 11.56 13.70
CA MET A 199 0.45 11.40 14.80
C MET A 199 1.10 11.68 16.15
N ARG A 200 0.31 12.21 17.07
CA ARG A 200 0.63 12.28 18.48
C ARG A 200 -0.53 11.65 19.25
N VAL A 201 -0.23 10.57 19.94
CA VAL A 201 -1.24 9.71 20.54
C VAL A 201 -1.04 9.66 22.05
N TYR A 202 -2.06 10.08 22.78
CA TYR A 202 -2.16 10.02 24.24
C TYR A 202 -3.42 9.26 24.62
N LEU A 203 -3.39 7.93 24.44
CA LEU A 203 -4.52 7.05 24.66
C LEU A 203 -4.20 6.03 25.76
N SER A 204 -5.18 5.69 26.56
CA SER A 204 -5.05 4.66 27.60
C SER A 204 -5.19 3.26 26.98
N GLY A 205 -4.52 2.27 27.57
CA GLY A 205 -4.62 0.86 27.16
C GLY A 205 -4.00 0.57 25.80
N MET A 206 -4.57 -0.40 25.09
CA MET A 206 -4.13 -0.90 23.77
C MET A 206 -5.22 -0.64 22.71
N PRO A 207 -5.45 0.63 22.32
CA PRO A 207 -6.48 0.97 21.36
C PRO A 207 -6.11 0.50 19.95
N ASP A 208 -7.10 0.01 19.22
CA ASP A 208 -7.01 -0.27 17.78
C ASP A 208 -7.59 0.92 17.01
N LEU A 209 -6.79 1.51 16.14
CA LEU A 209 -7.17 2.68 15.34
C LEU A 209 -7.44 2.26 13.89
N LEU A 210 -8.51 2.83 13.32
CA LEU A 210 -8.88 2.67 11.93
C LEU A 210 -8.94 4.06 11.28
N LEU A 211 -8.03 4.30 10.35
CA LEU A 211 -7.95 5.54 9.58
C LEU A 211 -8.40 5.29 8.14
N GLY A 212 -9.37 6.07 7.67
CA GLY A 212 -9.83 6.08 6.29
C GLY A 212 -9.50 7.39 5.61
N LEU A 213 -8.89 7.31 4.42
CA LEU A 213 -8.55 8.44 3.55
C LEU A 213 -9.47 8.47 2.32
N ASN A 214 -9.50 9.60 1.60
CA ASN A 214 -10.23 9.74 0.34
C ASN A 214 -9.43 9.16 -0.85
N ASP A 215 -9.02 7.89 -0.78
CA ASP A 215 -8.28 7.22 -1.84
C ASP A 215 -9.20 6.66 -2.94
N LYS A 216 -8.73 6.58 -4.18
CA LYS A 216 -9.44 6.21 -5.41
C LYS A 216 -10.21 4.90 -5.33
N VAL A 217 -9.66 3.90 -4.65
CA VAL A 217 -10.19 2.54 -4.63
C VAL A 217 -11.56 2.42 -3.92
N ARG A 218 -11.89 3.34 -3.02
CA ARG A 218 -13.21 3.34 -2.35
C ARG A 218 -14.37 3.84 -3.22
N PHE A 219 -14.09 4.58 -4.29
CA PHE A 219 -15.13 5.24 -5.10
C PHE A 219 -15.53 4.47 -6.35
N GLU A 220 -14.73 3.53 -6.83
CA GLU A 220 -15.09 2.68 -7.98
C GLU A 220 -16.33 1.82 -7.71
N ASN A 221 -16.54 1.40 -6.47
CA ASN A 221 -17.73 0.61 -6.09
C ASN A 221 -18.96 1.46 -5.68
N SER A 222 -18.82 2.78 -5.58
CA SER A 222 -19.90 3.68 -5.18
C SER A 222 -20.30 4.63 -6.32
N ARG A 223 -21.27 4.24 -7.13
CA ARG A 223 -21.84 5.04 -8.24
C ARG A 223 -22.39 6.43 -7.86
N ARG A 224 -22.17 6.94 -6.65
CA ARG A 224 -22.80 8.18 -6.15
C ARG A 224 -21.88 9.23 -5.53
N ALA A 225 -20.58 9.04 -5.42
CA ALA A 225 -19.71 10.03 -4.80
C ALA A 225 -18.93 10.85 -5.84
N LYS A 226 -19.34 12.09 -6.08
CA LYS A 226 -18.61 13.14 -6.82
C LYS A 226 -17.44 13.70 -5.96
N GLY A 227 -16.55 12.88 -5.43
CA GLY A 227 -15.35 13.32 -4.70
C GLY A 227 -14.11 13.18 -5.57
N LYS A 228 -13.19 14.15 -5.53
CA LYS A 228 -11.84 13.99 -6.10
C LYS A 228 -11.13 12.89 -5.31
N SER A 229 -10.84 11.78 -5.96
CA SER A 229 -9.99 10.73 -5.41
C SER A 229 -8.53 11.05 -5.69
N VAL A 230 -7.65 10.73 -4.73
CA VAL A 230 -6.20 10.95 -4.81
C VAL A 230 -5.52 9.60 -5.00
N GLU A 231 -4.67 9.48 -6.01
CA GLU A 231 -3.85 8.31 -6.24
C GLU A 231 -2.50 8.50 -5.56
N LEU A 232 -2.25 7.74 -4.49
CA LEU A 232 -1.01 7.82 -3.72
C LEU A 232 0.05 6.92 -4.35
N GLU A 233 1.23 7.47 -4.56
CA GLU A 233 2.41 6.76 -5.06
C GLU A 233 3.45 6.62 -3.94
N ASP A 234 4.33 5.63 -4.04
CA ASP A 234 5.46 5.38 -3.12
C ASP A 234 5.08 5.52 -1.63
N VAL A 235 4.01 4.80 -1.23
CA VAL A 235 3.49 4.84 0.14
C VAL A 235 4.36 3.98 1.05
N LYS A 236 4.83 4.58 2.15
CA LYS A 236 5.58 3.90 3.21
C LYS A 236 4.86 4.03 4.53
N PHE A 237 4.66 2.92 5.21
CA PHE A 237 3.97 2.86 6.49
C PHE A 237 4.92 2.61 7.65
N HIS A 238 4.54 3.11 8.83
CA HIS A 238 5.17 2.72 10.09
C HIS A 238 4.91 1.23 10.37
N GLN A 239 5.85 0.57 11.04
CA GLN A 239 5.76 -0.85 11.39
C GLN A 239 4.50 -1.26 12.17
N CYS A 240 3.81 -0.32 12.81
CA CYS A 240 2.57 -0.60 13.53
C CYS A 240 1.36 -0.86 12.62
N VAL A 241 1.44 -0.56 11.32
CA VAL A 241 0.33 -0.68 10.37
C VAL A 241 0.19 -2.13 9.89
N ARG A 242 -1.05 -2.62 9.89
CA ARG A 242 -1.40 -3.94 9.35
C ARG A 242 -1.63 -3.83 7.84
N LEU A 243 -0.61 -4.15 7.05
CA LEU A 243 -0.60 -4.00 5.59
C LEU A 243 -1.70 -4.80 4.89
N SER A 244 -1.99 -6.01 5.36
CA SER A 244 -3.02 -6.88 4.77
C SER A 244 -4.42 -6.24 4.72
N ARG A 245 -4.78 -5.42 5.70
CA ARG A 245 -6.05 -4.67 5.67
C ARG A 245 -6.02 -3.50 4.71
N PHE A 246 -4.88 -2.84 4.59
CA PHE A 246 -4.71 -1.75 3.63
C PHE A 246 -4.81 -2.24 2.18
N GLU A 247 -4.23 -3.39 1.87
CA GLU A 247 -4.32 -3.99 0.53
C GLU A 247 -5.75 -4.35 0.15
N ASN A 248 -6.53 -4.90 1.10
CA ASN A 248 -7.90 -5.34 0.83
C ASN A 248 -8.92 -4.19 0.84
N ASP A 249 -8.92 -3.37 1.89
CA ASP A 249 -9.99 -2.40 2.17
C ASP A 249 -9.52 -0.95 2.09
N ARG A 250 -8.22 -0.69 1.83
CA ARG A 250 -7.59 0.64 1.91
C ARG A 250 -7.80 1.33 3.25
N THR A 251 -8.11 0.56 4.29
CA THR A 251 -8.22 1.04 5.65
C THR A 251 -6.91 0.84 6.39
N ILE A 252 -6.33 1.93 6.89
CA ILE A 252 -5.11 1.88 7.68
C ILE A 252 -5.48 1.49 9.10
N SER A 253 -5.16 0.24 9.48
CA SER A 253 -5.45 -0.34 10.79
C SER A 253 -4.17 -0.54 11.57
N PHE A 254 -4.11 -0.05 12.81
CA PHE A 254 -2.89 -0.12 13.61
C PHE A 254 -3.14 0.07 15.10
N ILE A 255 -2.21 -0.45 15.92
CA ILE A 255 -2.09 -0.09 17.32
C ILE A 255 -0.98 0.96 17.42
N PRO A 256 -1.27 2.20 17.81
CA PRO A 256 -0.30 3.28 17.72
C PRO A 256 0.79 3.16 18.80
N PRO A 257 2.01 3.56 18.49
CA PRO A 257 2.99 3.90 19.53
C PRO A 257 2.46 4.99 20.47
N ASP A 258 3.04 5.11 21.64
CA ASP A 258 2.75 6.20 22.56
C ASP A 258 3.54 7.46 22.19
N GLY A 259 2.92 8.63 22.27
CA GLY A 259 3.54 9.90 21.91
C GLY A 259 3.53 10.20 20.42
N GLY A 260 4.60 10.83 19.93
CA GLY A 260 4.71 11.31 18.55
C GLY A 260 5.42 10.34 17.62
N PHE A 261 4.83 10.04 16.44
CA PHE A 261 5.44 9.22 15.40
C PHE A 261 4.90 9.59 14.01
N GLU A 262 5.61 9.18 12.96
CA GLU A 262 5.16 9.27 11.58
C GLU A 262 4.44 7.97 11.20
N LEU A 263 3.14 8.07 10.89
CA LEU A 263 2.31 6.92 10.54
C LEU A 263 2.59 6.45 9.11
N MET A 264 2.68 7.38 8.18
CA MET A 264 2.95 7.10 6.78
C MET A 264 3.57 8.28 6.07
N SER A 265 4.31 8.00 5.00
CA SER A 265 4.74 8.98 4.01
C SER A 265 4.33 8.52 2.61
N TYR A 266 4.13 9.48 1.71
CA TYR A 266 3.72 9.24 0.32
C TYR A 266 4.28 10.28 -0.62
N ARG A 267 4.29 9.96 -1.91
CA ARG A 267 4.66 10.88 -2.99
C ARG A 267 3.55 10.96 -4.02
N LEU A 268 3.50 12.09 -4.70
CA LEU A 268 2.58 12.34 -5.80
C LEU A 268 3.31 13.12 -6.89
N ASN A 269 3.43 12.52 -8.06
CA ASN A 269 4.01 13.16 -9.24
C ASN A 269 2.89 13.84 -10.07
N THR A 270 2.22 14.80 -9.47
CA THR A 270 1.13 15.52 -10.13
C THR A 270 1.57 16.92 -10.56
N HIS A 271 1.05 17.36 -11.70
CA HIS A 271 1.28 18.74 -12.16
C HIS A 271 0.51 19.72 -11.27
N VAL A 272 1.21 20.39 -10.38
CA VAL A 272 0.64 21.40 -9.47
C VAL A 272 0.84 22.78 -10.07
N LYS A 273 -0.22 23.58 -10.07
CA LYS A 273 -0.10 25.01 -10.38
C LYS A 273 0.67 25.72 -9.25
N PRO A 274 1.56 26.65 -9.57
CA PRO A 274 2.26 27.42 -8.54
C PRO A 274 1.28 28.05 -7.54
N LEU A 275 1.48 27.74 -6.26
CA LEU A 275 0.66 28.31 -5.18
C LEU A 275 1.01 29.76 -4.91
N ILE A 276 2.29 30.08 -4.98
CA ILE A 276 2.83 31.43 -4.88
C ILE A 276 3.63 31.71 -6.14
N TRP A 277 3.32 32.80 -6.80
CA TRP A 277 4.00 33.24 -7.99
C TRP A 277 4.82 34.50 -7.67
N VAL A 278 6.04 34.57 -8.19
CA VAL A 278 6.92 35.71 -8.05
C VAL A 278 7.44 36.11 -9.43
N GLU A 279 7.23 37.33 -9.81
CA GLU A 279 7.84 37.95 -11.00
C GLU A 279 8.94 38.91 -10.55
N ALA A 280 10.10 38.80 -11.15
CA ALA A 280 11.20 39.72 -10.88
C ALA A 280 11.65 40.39 -12.16
N VAL A 281 11.61 41.71 -12.15
CA VAL A 281 12.16 42.54 -13.22
C VAL A 281 13.48 43.14 -12.72
N ILE A 282 14.56 42.82 -13.41
CA ILE A 282 15.91 43.32 -13.06
C ILE A 282 16.34 44.35 -14.11
N GLU A 283 16.43 45.60 -13.70
CA GLU A 283 16.90 46.69 -14.53
C GLU A 283 18.35 47.06 -14.14
N LYS A 284 19.26 47.04 -15.11
CA LYS A 284 20.66 47.46 -14.92
C LYS A 284 20.80 48.94 -15.34
N HIS A 285 21.18 49.82 -14.42
CA HIS A 285 21.44 51.20 -14.68
C HIS A 285 22.94 51.49 -14.55
N ALA A 286 23.56 52.02 -15.62
CA ALA A 286 24.94 52.49 -15.60
C ALA A 286 25.03 53.77 -14.83
N HIS A 287 25.49 53.92 -13.66
CA HIS A 287 25.66 55.12 -12.82
C HIS A 287 24.61 55.29 -11.70
N SER A 288 24.28 54.32 -10.91
CA SER A 288 23.53 54.59 -9.68
C SER A 288 24.47 54.75 -8.47
N ARG A 289 24.39 55.92 -7.80
CA ARG A 289 25.08 56.22 -6.54
C ARG A 289 24.32 55.71 -5.30
N VAL A 290 23.43 54.77 -5.44
CA VAL A 290 22.59 54.27 -4.32
C VAL A 290 23.32 53.09 -3.67
N GLU A 291 23.75 53.27 -2.44
CA GLU A 291 24.47 52.23 -1.70
C GLU A 291 23.58 51.02 -1.42
N TYR A 292 22.37 51.22 -0.97
CA TYR A 292 21.38 50.17 -0.75
C TYR A 292 20.02 50.80 -0.40
N MET A 293 18.98 50.43 -1.10
CA MET A 293 17.60 50.83 -0.76
C MET A 293 16.65 49.71 -1.04
N VAL A 294 15.82 49.34 -0.05
CA VAL A 294 14.73 48.38 -0.24
C VAL A 294 13.42 48.96 0.28
N LYS A 295 12.39 48.89 -0.55
CA LYS A 295 11.02 49.29 -0.20
C LYS A 295 10.08 48.12 -0.50
N ALA A 296 9.28 47.72 0.47
CA ALA A 296 8.25 46.71 0.31
C ALA A 296 6.87 47.27 0.67
N SER A 297 5.85 46.88 -0.06
CA SER A 297 4.46 47.25 0.23
C SER A 297 3.97 46.66 1.54
N THR A 298 4.48 45.47 1.88
CA THR A 298 4.11 44.71 3.08
C THR A 298 5.29 43.85 3.53
N GLY A 299 5.38 43.62 4.84
CA GLY A 299 6.42 42.74 5.41
C GLY A 299 7.74 43.47 5.66
N ILE A 300 8.77 42.69 5.90
CA ILE A 300 10.11 43.18 6.24
C ILE A 300 11.11 42.62 5.24
N CYS A 301 11.88 43.50 4.61
CA CYS A 301 12.99 43.14 3.75
C CYS A 301 14.32 43.34 4.47
N ARG A 302 15.20 42.38 4.36
CA ARG A 302 16.59 42.48 4.90
C ARG A 302 17.56 41.96 3.86
N TYR A 303 18.63 42.69 3.67
CA TYR A 303 19.80 42.21 2.93
C TYR A 303 20.72 41.46 3.90
N MET A 304 21.16 40.29 3.47
CA MET A 304 22.12 39.47 4.19
C MET A 304 23.45 39.47 3.41
N PRO A 305 24.43 40.30 3.82
CA PRO A 305 25.70 40.45 3.06
C PRO A 305 26.51 39.14 3.03
N GLU A 306 26.43 38.32 4.09
CA GLU A 306 27.17 37.07 4.19
C GLU A 306 26.82 36.09 3.07
N THR A 307 25.56 36.06 2.64
CA THR A 307 25.05 35.16 1.59
C THR A 307 24.71 35.88 0.30
N SER A 308 24.87 37.24 0.26
CA SER A 308 24.48 38.09 -0.86
C SER A 308 23.01 37.92 -1.28
N VAL A 309 22.10 37.74 -0.31
CA VAL A 309 20.68 37.49 -0.54
C VAL A 309 19.81 38.56 0.10
N VAL A 310 18.75 38.96 -0.60
CA VAL A 310 17.65 39.73 -0.05
C VAL A 310 16.54 38.83 0.41
N VAL A 311 16.19 38.87 1.68
CA VAL A 311 15.09 38.09 2.25
C VAL A 311 13.92 39.01 2.50
N TRP A 312 12.79 38.72 1.85
CA TRP A 312 11.53 39.41 2.06
C TRP A 312 10.57 38.50 2.85
N SER A 313 10.23 38.93 4.06
CA SER A 313 9.38 38.14 4.98
C SER A 313 8.01 38.80 5.12
N ILE A 314 6.97 38.05 4.78
CA ILE A 314 5.57 38.46 4.88
C ILE A 314 4.88 37.49 5.86
N LYS A 315 4.42 38.00 7.01
CA LYS A 315 3.79 37.15 8.04
C LYS A 315 2.40 36.67 7.66
N SER A 316 1.65 37.47 6.90
CA SER A 316 0.30 37.10 6.46
C SER A 316 0.14 37.45 4.99
N PHE A 317 -0.04 36.46 4.16
CA PHE A 317 -0.21 36.58 2.72
C PHE A 317 -1.61 36.07 2.32
N PRO A 318 -2.64 36.92 2.31
CA PRO A 318 -3.99 36.53 1.93
C PRO A 318 -4.07 36.14 0.45
N GLY A 319 -4.89 35.11 0.15
CA GLY A 319 -5.12 34.67 -1.23
C GLY A 319 -5.71 35.81 -2.10
N GLY A 320 -5.32 35.81 -3.38
CA GLY A 320 -5.78 36.78 -4.36
C GLY A 320 -5.23 38.21 -4.19
N LYS A 321 -4.23 38.39 -3.32
CA LYS A 321 -3.53 39.69 -3.17
C LYS A 321 -2.13 39.63 -3.76
N GLU A 322 -1.69 40.77 -4.28
CA GLU A 322 -0.36 41.01 -4.83
C GLU A 322 0.38 42.00 -3.96
N PHE A 323 1.66 41.77 -3.75
CA PHE A 323 2.55 42.66 -3.02
C PHE A 323 3.79 42.98 -3.86
N ILE A 324 4.32 44.16 -3.73
CA ILE A 324 5.46 44.63 -4.52
C ILE A 324 6.61 44.96 -3.58
N MET A 325 7.80 44.51 -3.95
CA MET A 325 9.06 44.91 -3.34
C MET A 325 9.98 45.51 -4.42
N ARG A 326 10.64 46.59 -4.10
CA ARG A 326 11.68 47.20 -4.94
C ARG A 326 12.97 47.31 -4.15
N ALA A 327 14.03 46.78 -4.72
CA ALA A 327 15.38 46.89 -4.16
C ALA A 327 16.31 47.55 -5.19
N SER A 328 17.14 48.46 -4.73
CA SER A 328 18.17 49.12 -5.53
C SER A 328 19.52 48.90 -4.86
N PHE A 329 20.50 48.45 -5.62
CA PHE A 329 21.86 48.20 -5.12
C PHE A 329 22.87 48.94 -5.98
N GLY A 330 23.88 49.56 -5.34
CA GLY A 330 25.07 50.02 -6.01
C GLY A 330 26.12 48.87 -5.95
N LEU A 331 26.49 48.34 -7.08
CA LEU A 331 27.61 47.39 -7.16
C LEU A 331 28.86 48.17 -7.63
N PRO A 332 30.06 47.96 -7.02
CA PRO A 332 31.29 48.44 -7.59
C PRO A 332 31.42 47.80 -8.98
N SER A 333 31.88 48.61 -9.96
CA SER A 333 31.89 48.26 -11.38
C SER A 333 32.42 46.83 -11.63
N ILE A 334 31.54 45.95 -12.03
CA ILE A 334 31.94 44.63 -12.50
C ILE A 334 32.25 44.82 -13.99
N GLU A 335 33.51 45.00 -14.30
CA GLU A 335 34.07 44.95 -15.65
C GLU A 335 34.30 43.48 -16.04
N SER A 336 33.35 42.69 -16.08
CA SER A 336 33.46 41.38 -16.69
C SER A 336 32.23 41.07 -17.54
N ALA A 337 32.43 41.16 -18.80
CA ALA A 337 31.55 40.62 -19.82
C ALA A 337 31.61 39.11 -19.84
N ASP A 338 31.14 38.44 -18.82
CA ASP A 338 30.82 37.04 -18.92
C ASP A 338 29.39 36.89 -19.41
N PRO A 339 29.19 36.35 -20.65
CA PRO A 339 27.87 36.27 -21.27
C PRO A 339 26.97 35.17 -20.68
N VAL A 340 27.43 34.43 -19.71
CA VAL A 340 26.59 33.41 -19.04
C VAL A 340 25.97 34.02 -17.78
N ASP A 341 24.87 34.70 -17.98
CA ASP A 341 24.01 35.25 -16.94
C ASP A 341 23.36 34.08 -16.18
N SER A 342 24.09 33.39 -15.32
CA SER A 342 23.55 32.38 -14.42
C SER A 342 22.77 33.11 -13.32
N ARG A 343 21.49 33.44 -13.60
CA ARG A 343 20.63 34.02 -12.59
C ARG A 343 20.18 32.97 -11.63
N PRO A 344 20.54 33.03 -10.34
CA PRO A 344 20.05 32.05 -9.36
C PRO A 344 18.53 32.17 -9.25
N PRO A 345 17.84 31.04 -9.05
CA PRO A 345 16.39 31.03 -8.92
C PRO A 345 15.95 31.72 -7.61
N ILE A 346 14.77 32.29 -7.62
CA ILE A 346 14.12 32.78 -6.41
C ILE A 346 13.59 31.61 -5.61
N GLN A 347 14.05 31.49 -4.37
CA GLN A 347 13.54 30.47 -3.43
C GLN A 347 12.37 31.05 -2.65
N VAL A 348 11.28 30.29 -2.59
CA VAL A 348 10.08 30.71 -1.85
C VAL A 348 9.84 29.72 -0.71
N LYS A 349 9.67 30.27 0.51
CA LYS A 349 9.31 29.49 1.71
C LYS A 349 7.95 29.95 2.21
N PHE A 350 7.05 29.01 2.46
CA PHE A 350 5.71 29.30 2.93
C PHE A 350 5.11 28.15 3.74
N GLU A 351 4.09 28.47 4.50
CA GLU A 351 3.23 27.52 5.18
C GLU A 351 1.76 27.94 5.02
N ILE A 352 0.92 27.04 4.54
CA ILE A 352 -0.51 27.26 4.34
C ILE A 352 -1.26 26.32 5.29
N PRO A 353 -1.87 26.83 6.36
CA PRO A 353 -2.65 26.02 7.29
C PRO A 353 -4.00 25.63 6.69
N TYR A 354 -4.56 24.52 7.16
CA TYR A 354 -5.88 23.97 6.79
C TYR A 354 -6.04 23.66 5.30
N PHE A 355 -4.95 23.36 4.62
CA PHE A 355 -4.96 23.09 3.19
C PHE A 355 -4.02 21.95 2.81
N THR A 356 -4.47 21.11 1.84
CA THR A 356 -3.67 20.09 1.16
C THR A 356 -3.70 20.34 -0.34
N VAL A 357 -2.55 20.30 -0.98
CA VAL A 357 -2.43 20.50 -2.45
C VAL A 357 -2.96 19.29 -3.21
N SER A 358 -2.72 18.11 -2.69
CA SER A 358 -3.21 16.85 -3.27
C SER A 358 -4.73 16.70 -3.19
N GLY A 359 -5.36 17.42 -2.25
CA GLY A 359 -6.76 17.20 -1.89
C GLY A 359 -6.97 15.99 -0.99
N LEU A 360 -5.90 15.42 -0.40
CA LEU A 360 -5.99 14.34 0.56
C LEU A 360 -6.78 14.79 1.80
N GLN A 361 -7.76 13.99 2.21
CA GLN A 361 -8.59 14.24 3.37
C GLN A 361 -8.80 12.98 4.20
N VAL A 362 -8.83 13.15 5.49
CA VAL A 362 -9.21 12.10 6.45
C VAL A 362 -10.73 12.00 6.48
N HIS A 363 -11.27 10.86 6.07
CA HIS A 363 -12.71 10.60 6.12
C HIS A 363 -13.18 10.25 7.51
N TYR A 364 -12.41 9.41 8.18
CA TYR A 364 -12.70 9.02 9.56
C TYR A 364 -11.43 8.56 10.28
N LEU A 365 -11.42 8.75 11.57
CA LEU A 365 -10.50 8.13 12.51
C LEU A 365 -11.32 7.47 13.61
N LYS A 366 -11.43 6.14 13.56
CA LYS A 366 -12.17 5.36 14.55
C LYS A 366 -11.20 4.76 15.55
N ILE A 367 -11.51 4.93 16.84
CA ILE A 367 -10.72 4.42 17.95
C ILE A 367 -11.55 3.34 18.64
N ILE A 368 -10.99 2.14 18.74
CA ILE A 368 -11.64 0.97 19.33
C ILE A 368 -10.78 0.51 20.52
N GLU A 369 -11.35 0.60 21.71
CA GLU A 369 -10.70 0.14 22.93
C GLU A 369 -11.70 -0.56 23.85
N LYS A 370 -11.25 -1.59 24.57
CA LYS A 370 -12.11 -2.45 25.38
C LYS A 370 -12.83 -1.73 26.53
N SER A 371 -12.20 -0.69 27.09
CA SER A 371 -12.78 0.10 28.19
C SER A 371 -13.84 1.10 27.73
N GLY A 372 -13.99 1.31 26.39
CA GLY A 372 -15.05 2.14 25.81
C GLY A 372 -14.95 3.63 26.11
N TYR A 373 -13.78 4.17 26.44
CA TYR A 373 -13.62 5.62 26.65
C TYR A 373 -13.83 6.39 25.35
N GLN A 374 -14.32 7.61 25.46
CA GLN A 374 -14.36 8.54 24.33
C GLN A 374 -13.02 9.26 24.19
N ALA A 375 -12.43 9.16 23.01
CA ALA A 375 -11.24 9.92 22.66
C ALA A 375 -11.60 11.05 21.69
N LEU A 376 -10.87 12.17 21.79
CA LEU A 376 -11.06 13.33 20.92
C LEU A 376 -9.98 13.33 19.82
N PRO A 377 -10.35 13.02 18.58
CA PRO A 377 -9.44 13.13 17.43
C PRO A 377 -9.38 14.56 16.91
N TRP A 378 -8.18 15.07 16.70
CA TRP A 378 -7.90 16.36 16.09
C TRP A 378 -7.14 16.15 14.79
N VAL A 379 -7.66 16.65 13.67
CA VAL A 379 -7.02 16.54 12.37
C VAL A 379 -6.62 17.94 11.91
N ARG A 380 -5.37 18.09 11.49
CA ARG A 380 -4.82 19.34 10.95
C ARG A 380 -4.13 19.07 9.62
N TYR A 381 -4.35 19.97 8.67
CA TYR A 381 -3.74 19.95 7.34
C TYR A 381 -2.78 21.12 7.22
N ILE A 382 -1.60 20.86 6.68
CA ILE A 382 -0.55 21.86 6.50
C ILE A 382 0.13 21.62 5.16
N THR A 383 0.17 22.64 4.31
CA THR A 383 1.01 22.64 3.10
C THR A 383 2.20 23.55 3.31
N GLN A 384 3.39 23.05 3.06
CA GLN A 384 4.64 23.79 3.18
C GLN A 384 5.41 23.76 1.85
N ASN A 385 6.36 24.67 1.71
CA ASN A 385 7.35 24.50 0.66
C ASN A 385 8.30 23.33 0.99
N GLY A 386 8.62 22.56 -0.04
CA GLY A 386 9.84 21.76 -0.09
C GLY A 386 10.94 22.55 -0.81
N ASP A 387 11.43 22.04 -1.92
CA ASP A 387 12.29 22.77 -2.85
C ASP A 387 11.41 23.54 -3.85
N TYR A 388 11.09 24.79 -3.50
CA TYR A 388 10.20 25.64 -4.29
C TYR A 388 10.98 26.81 -4.91
N GLN A 389 11.22 26.74 -6.22
CA GLN A 389 12.10 27.63 -6.95
C GLN A 389 11.45 28.18 -8.22
N LEU A 390 11.62 29.48 -8.44
CA LEU A 390 11.15 30.19 -9.62
C LEU A 390 12.36 30.84 -10.33
N ARG A 391 12.59 30.44 -11.59
CA ARG A 391 13.66 31.06 -12.40
C ARG A 391 13.18 32.40 -12.92
N THR A 392 14.04 33.42 -12.86
CA THR A 392 13.80 34.75 -13.41
C THR A 392 14.18 34.81 -14.88
N MET A 393 13.59 35.73 -15.64
CA MET A 393 13.99 36.05 -17.01
C MET A 393 15.35 36.73 -17.06
#